data_d79bf9c47b151927f06676c6c897eac5
#
_entry.id   d79bf9c47b151927f06676c6c897eac5
#
_cell.length_a   1.000
_cell.length_b   1.000
_cell.length_c   1.000
_cell.angle_alpha   90.00
_cell.angle_beta   90.00
_cell.angle_gamma   90.00
#
_symmetry.space_group_name_H-M   'P 1'
#
loop_
_entity.id
_entity.type
_entity.pdbx_description
1 polymer ?
#
loop_
_entity_poly.entity_id
_entity_poly.type
_entity_poly.pdbx_seq_one_letter_code
_entity_poly.pdbx_strand_id
1 'polypeptide(L)'
;MMQAQVLHAWGDALSPEKIDTPAPGRGEVLIRVEACGVGLTVLNYMNGNMDRRPELLPRVPGHEFVGTVDEVGSEVHAPRVGERVMAYFYLACGHCDYCRLAH
;
A
#
# COMPACT_ATOMS: atom_id res chain seq x y z
N MET A 1 1.80 -3.66 -16.98
CA MET A 1 2.96 -3.52 -16.06
C MET A 1 3.02 -2.11 -15.52
N MET A 2 3.57 -1.93 -14.35
CA MET A 2 3.70 -0.63 -13.72
C MET A 2 5.14 -0.39 -13.26
N GLN A 3 5.50 0.88 -13.09
CA GLN A 3 6.78 1.25 -12.49
C GLN A 3 6.66 1.30 -10.97
N ALA A 4 7.67 0.78 -10.27
CA ALA A 4 7.70 0.75 -8.82
C ALA A 4 9.12 0.97 -8.30
N GLN A 5 9.21 1.46 -7.08
CA GLN A 5 10.47 1.55 -6.33
C GLN A 5 10.53 0.34 -5.40
N VAL A 6 11.42 -0.59 -5.68
CA VAL A 6 11.46 -1.90 -5.03
C VAL A 6 12.63 -2.00 -4.05
N LEU A 7 12.34 -2.47 -2.85
CA LEU A 7 13.37 -2.80 -1.85
C LEU A 7 13.64 -4.30 -1.93
N HIS A 8 14.89 -4.66 -2.23
CA HIS A 8 15.33 -6.05 -2.33
C HIS A 8 16.07 -6.56 -1.10
N ALA A 9 16.74 -5.67 -0.39
CA ALA A 9 17.48 -6.02 0.82
C ALA A 9 17.41 -4.91 1.84
N TRP A 10 17.43 -5.28 3.10
CA TRP A 10 17.47 -4.30 4.20
C TRP A 10 18.74 -3.47 4.14
N GLY A 11 18.61 -2.15 4.23
CA GLY A 11 19.72 -1.22 4.15
C GLY A 11 20.09 -0.76 2.76
N ASP A 12 19.48 -1.33 1.73
CA ASP A 12 19.72 -0.92 0.34
C ASP A 12 18.86 0.27 -0.06
N ALA A 13 19.29 0.93 -1.12
CA ALA A 13 18.47 1.91 -1.81
C ALA A 13 17.34 1.22 -2.56
N LEU A 14 16.26 1.96 -2.82
CA LEU A 14 15.18 1.48 -3.67
C LEU A 14 15.65 1.37 -5.12
N SER A 15 15.19 0.35 -5.81
CA SER A 15 15.48 0.10 -7.20
C SER A 15 14.26 0.40 -8.07
N PRO A 16 14.34 1.32 -9.05
CA PRO A 16 13.24 1.55 -9.97
C PRO A 16 13.10 0.38 -10.95
N GLU A 17 11.95 -0.25 -10.95
CA GLU A 17 11.69 -1.46 -11.73
C GLU A 17 10.30 -1.43 -12.33
N LYS A 18 10.14 -2.20 -13.41
CA LYS A 18 8.81 -2.53 -13.93
C LYS A 18 8.37 -3.86 -13.33
N ILE A 19 7.21 -3.86 -12.71
CA ILE A 19 6.62 -5.05 -12.12
C ILE A 19 5.20 -5.25 -12.66
N ASP A 20 4.65 -6.43 -12.45
CA ASP A 20 3.27 -6.70 -12.84
C ASP A 20 2.32 -5.82 -12.02
N THR A 21 1.32 -5.25 -12.69
CA THR A 21 0.26 -4.53 -12.00
C THR A 21 -0.59 -5.55 -11.24
N PRO A 22 -0.76 -5.40 -9.92
CA PRO A 22 -1.58 -6.34 -9.16
C PRO A 22 -3.05 -6.20 -9.52
N ALA A 23 -3.81 -7.26 -9.26
CA ALA A 23 -5.26 -7.24 -9.34
C ALA A 23 -5.84 -7.20 -7.92
N PRO A 24 -6.93 -6.44 -7.70
CA PRO A 24 -7.54 -6.39 -6.37
C PRO A 24 -8.27 -7.71 -6.08
N GLY A 25 -8.02 -8.26 -4.91
CA GLY A 25 -8.74 -9.40 -4.39
C GLY A 25 -10.06 -8.99 -3.74
N ARG A 26 -10.69 -9.92 -3.04
CA ARG A 26 -11.92 -9.68 -2.30
C ARG A 26 -11.70 -8.61 -1.22
N GLY A 27 -12.57 -7.60 -1.21
CA GLY A 27 -12.47 -6.51 -0.24
C GLY A 27 -11.35 -5.52 -0.51
N GLU A 28 -10.67 -5.65 -1.63
CA GLU A 28 -9.53 -4.79 -2.00
C GLU A 28 -9.85 -3.87 -3.16
N VAL A 29 -9.12 -2.78 -3.25
CA VAL A 29 -9.18 -1.86 -4.38
C VAL A 29 -7.79 -1.64 -4.95
N LEU A 30 -7.73 -1.46 -6.26
CA LEU A 30 -6.51 -1.05 -6.95
C LEU A 30 -6.55 0.46 -7.12
N ILE A 31 -5.51 1.13 -6.64
CA ILE A 31 -5.40 2.58 -6.69
C ILE A 31 -4.25 2.95 -7.63
N ARG A 32 -4.54 3.81 -8.60
CA ARG A 32 -3.51 4.44 -9.40
C ARG A 32 -2.91 5.58 -8.59
N VAL A 33 -1.73 5.38 -8.04
CA VAL A 33 -1.07 6.32 -7.15
C VAL A 33 -0.64 7.57 -7.92
N GLU A 34 -1.02 8.74 -7.41
CA GLU A 34 -0.62 10.04 -7.96
C GLU A 34 0.56 10.63 -7.21
N ALA A 35 0.62 10.42 -5.90
CA ALA A 35 1.71 10.90 -5.06
C ALA A 35 1.84 10.02 -3.82
N CYS A 36 3.05 9.83 -3.35
CA CYS A 36 3.33 9.08 -2.12
C CYS A 36 4.35 9.86 -1.29
N GLY A 37 4.00 10.15 -0.04
CA GLY A 37 4.90 10.77 0.91
C GLY A 37 6.02 9.82 1.34
N VAL A 38 7.20 10.37 1.59
CA VAL A 38 8.34 9.62 2.11
C VAL A 38 8.74 10.21 3.45
N GLY A 39 8.41 9.51 4.53
CA GLY A 39 8.73 9.93 5.88
C GLY A 39 9.79 9.05 6.53
N LEU A 40 10.11 9.36 7.79
CA LEU A 40 11.09 8.60 8.57
C LEU A 40 10.70 7.14 8.75
N THR A 41 9.40 6.83 8.80
CA THR A 41 8.91 5.45 8.91
C THR A 41 9.36 4.61 7.71
N VAL A 42 9.32 5.16 6.51
CA VAL A 42 9.79 4.47 5.30
C VAL A 42 11.29 4.19 5.40
N LEU A 43 12.07 5.19 5.82
CA LEU A 43 13.50 5.02 6.00
C LEU A 43 13.84 3.98 7.07
N ASN A 44 13.14 4.00 8.19
CA ASN A 44 13.31 2.98 9.24
C ASN A 44 12.98 1.58 8.74
N TYR A 45 11.92 1.46 7.96
CA TYR A 45 11.53 0.19 7.35
C TYR A 45 12.63 -0.31 6.40
N MET A 46 13.11 0.55 5.50
CA MET A 46 14.15 0.20 4.53
C MET A 46 15.45 -0.23 5.20
N ASN A 47 15.81 0.39 6.31
CA ASN A 47 17.01 0.05 7.07
C ASN A 47 16.87 -1.21 7.92
N GLY A 48 15.69 -1.83 7.94
CA GLY A 48 15.44 -3.04 8.71
C GLY A 48 15.30 -2.80 10.22
N ASN A 49 14.96 -1.59 10.62
CA ASN A 49 14.79 -1.25 12.04
C ASN A 49 13.44 -1.66 12.62
N MET A 50 12.49 -2.07 11.76
CA MET A 50 11.16 -2.47 12.17
C MET A 50 10.97 -3.99 12.14
N ASP A 51 11.18 -4.60 10.99
CA ASP A 51 11.03 -6.05 10.81
C ASP A 51 12.01 -6.49 9.72
N ARG A 52 12.78 -7.53 9.99
CA ARG A 52 13.83 -8.02 9.10
C ARG A 52 13.58 -9.41 8.54
N ARG A 53 12.36 -9.90 8.61
CA ARG A 53 12.05 -11.23 8.08
C ARG A 53 12.28 -11.28 6.56
N PRO A 54 13.06 -12.25 6.06
CA PRO A 54 13.41 -12.34 4.63
C PRO A 54 12.19 -12.46 3.72
N GLU A 55 11.12 -13.10 4.18
CA GLU A 55 9.89 -13.31 3.42
C GLU A 55 9.13 -12.01 3.13
N LEU A 56 9.48 -10.90 3.80
CA LEU A 56 8.90 -9.59 3.52
C LEU A 56 9.48 -8.93 2.28
N LEU A 57 10.56 -9.46 1.75
CA LEU A 57 11.24 -8.89 0.58
C LEU A 57 11.08 -9.80 -0.64
N PRO A 58 11.06 -9.27 -1.86
CA PRO A 58 11.11 -7.85 -2.20
C PRO A 58 9.80 -7.13 -1.88
N ARG A 59 9.85 -5.82 -1.65
CA ARG A 59 8.66 -5.03 -1.31
C ARG A 59 8.72 -3.63 -1.88
N VAL A 60 7.56 -3.09 -2.17
CA VAL A 60 7.38 -1.68 -2.51
C VAL A 60 6.88 -0.97 -1.25
N PRO A 61 7.75 -0.20 -0.56
CA PRO A 61 7.34 0.49 0.66
C PRO A 61 6.56 1.77 0.36
N GLY A 62 5.88 2.28 1.39
CA GLY A 62 5.11 3.52 1.32
C GLY A 62 3.68 3.28 1.81
N HIS A 63 3.17 4.24 2.60
CA HIS A 63 1.84 4.13 3.20
C HIS A 63 1.10 5.48 3.27
N GLU A 64 1.70 6.53 2.71
CA GLU A 64 1.13 7.88 2.73
C GLU A 64 0.89 8.31 1.30
N PHE A 65 -0.12 7.72 0.65
CA PHE A 65 -0.35 8.00 -0.77
C PHE A 65 -1.77 8.45 -1.04
N VAL A 66 -1.91 9.18 -2.13
CA VAL A 66 -3.19 9.56 -2.72
C VAL A 66 -3.24 9.05 -4.14
N GLY A 67 -4.42 8.79 -4.61
CA GLY A 67 -4.63 8.33 -5.98
C GLY A 67 -6.09 8.18 -6.33
N THR A 68 -6.32 7.64 -7.50
CA THR A 68 -7.66 7.40 -8.04
C THR A 68 -7.92 5.91 -8.08
N VAL A 69 -9.10 5.50 -7.64
CA VAL A 69 -9.52 4.10 -7.70
C VAL A 69 -9.63 3.67 -9.16
N ASP A 70 -8.84 2.67 -9.53
CA ASP A 70 -8.75 2.17 -10.91
C ASP A 70 -9.58 0.91 -11.10
N GLU A 71 -9.64 0.07 -10.07
CA GLU A 71 -10.38 -1.19 -10.10
C GLU A 71 -10.81 -1.57 -8.67
N VAL A 72 -11.94 -2.23 -8.54
CA VAL A 72 -12.42 -2.74 -7.25
C VAL A 72 -12.57 -4.25 -7.31
N GLY A 73 -12.23 -4.92 -6.22
CA GLY A 73 -12.44 -6.35 -6.07
C GLY A 73 -13.88 -6.69 -5.68
N SER A 74 -14.15 -7.98 -5.51
CA SER A 74 -15.47 -8.44 -5.08
C SER A 74 -15.81 -7.91 -3.68
N GLU A 75 -17.10 -7.71 -3.41
CA GLU A 75 -17.64 -7.25 -2.13
C GLU A 75 -17.19 -5.84 -1.70
N VAL A 76 -16.68 -5.04 -2.64
CA VAL A 76 -16.36 -3.64 -2.39
C VAL A 76 -17.52 -2.77 -2.85
N HIS A 77 -18.16 -2.08 -1.90
CA HIS A 77 -19.26 -1.17 -2.18
C HIS A 77 -18.80 0.29 -2.25
N ALA A 78 -17.72 0.60 -1.58
CA ALA A 78 -17.07 1.91 -1.58
C ALA A 78 -15.57 1.71 -1.24
N PRO A 79 -14.67 2.55 -1.78
CA PRO A 79 -14.91 3.57 -2.81
C PRO A 79 -15.24 2.96 -4.18
N ARG A 80 -15.70 3.80 -5.11
CA ARG A 80 -16.00 3.40 -6.49
C ARG A 80 -14.88 3.78 -7.44
N VAL A 81 -14.83 3.08 -8.59
CA VAL A 81 -13.88 3.41 -9.66
C VAL A 81 -14.02 4.89 -10.05
N GLY A 82 -12.90 5.57 -10.20
CA GLY A 82 -12.84 7.00 -10.54
C GLY A 82 -12.82 7.94 -9.33
N GLU A 83 -13.11 7.46 -8.13
CA GLU A 83 -13.03 8.29 -6.94
C GLU A 83 -11.58 8.53 -6.53
N ARG A 84 -11.29 9.75 -6.10
CA ARG A 84 -9.99 10.11 -5.55
C ARG A 84 -9.95 9.80 -4.07
N VAL A 85 -8.92 9.09 -3.63
CA VAL A 85 -8.80 8.59 -2.27
C VAL A 85 -7.40 8.83 -1.72
N MET A 86 -7.30 8.80 -0.40
CA MET A 86 -6.00 8.77 0.26
C MET A 86 -5.93 7.57 1.20
N ALA A 87 -4.75 6.97 1.31
CA ALA A 87 -4.55 5.81 2.14
C ALA A 87 -4.46 6.18 3.61
N TYR A 88 -5.10 5.37 4.44
CA TYR A 88 -4.87 5.33 5.87
C TYR A 88 -4.07 4.06 6.17
N PHE A 89 -3.01 4.18 6.97
CA PHE A 89 -2.01 3.11 7.10
C PHE A 89 -2.43 1.95 8.00
N TYR A 90 -3.52 2.06 8.75
CA TYR A 90 -4.04 0.94 9.52
C TYR A 90 -5.01 0.11 8.71
N LEU A 91 -4.87 -1.21 8.84
CA LEU A 91 -5.86 -2.15 8.32
C LEU A 91 -7.00 -2.27 9.32
N ALA A 92 -8.22 -2.16 8.82
CA ALA A 92 -9.43 -2.26 9.61
C ALA A 92 -10.35 -3.32 9.01
N CYS A 93 -10.99 -4.13 9.85
CA CYS A 93 -11.94 -5.12 9.38
C CYS A 93 -13.30 -4.51 9.01
N GLY A 94 -13.63 -3.35 9.57
CA GLY A 94 -14.90 -2.67 9.37
C GLY A 94 -16.09 -3.23 10.17
N HIS A 95 -15.87 -4.31 10.90
CA HIS A 95 -16.98 -5.06 11.55
C HIS A 95 -16.88 -5.16 13.06
N CYS A 96 -15.70 -4.96 13.65
CA CYS A 96 -15.53 -5.05 15.10
C CYS A 96 -16.03 -3.78 15.80
N ASP A 97 -16.13 -3.84 17.12
CA ASP A 97 -16.62 -2.71 17.89
C ASP A 97 -15.73 -1.47 17.77
N TYR A 98 -14.41 -1.66 17.68
CA TYR A 98 -13.49 -0.54 17.48
C TYR A 98 -13.73 0.17 16.14
N CYS A 99 -13.93 -0.58 15.08
CA CYS A 99 -14.22 0.01 13.76
C CYS A 99 -15.58 0.71 13.77
N ARG A 100 -16.60 0.11 14.39
CA ARG A 100 -17.96 0.65 14.41
C ARG A 100 -18.08 1.90 15.28
N LEU A 101 -17.26 2.01 16.31
CA LEU A 101 -17.24 3.14 17.24
C LEU A 101 -16.20 4.20 16.84
N ALA A 102 -15.48 3.98 15.77
CA ALA A 102 -14.43 4.87 15.24
C ALA A 102 -13.31 5.16 16.26
N HIS A 103 -12.93 4.16 17.03
CA HIS A 103 -11.82 4.25 17.98
C HIS A 103 -10.49 3.82 17.40
#